data_0328649f503ff8d1e44ea70f0f8d4f0e
#
_entry.id   0328649f503ff8d1e44ea70f0f8d4f0e
#
_cell.length_a   1.000
_cell.length_b   1.000
_cell.length_c   1.000
_cell.angle_alpha   90.00
_cell.angle_beta   90.00
_cell.angle_gamma   90.00
#
_symmetry.space_group_name_H-M   'P 1'
#
loop_
_entity.id
_entity.type
_entity.pdbx_description
1 polymer ?
#
loop_
_entity_poly.entity_id
_entity_poly.type
_entity_poly.pdbx_seq_one_letter_code
_entity_poly.pdbx_strand_id
1 'polypeptide(L)'
;MHIVDRFLGYTAINTTTNREAGAAGVMPSSPGQRVLADKVAEELIALGLTVEVADNAILTATLPANVAGDLPTVAFFAHLDTSAEHTNDTHAQVVAYEGGDICLNADLQITLRLSEFPELANYIGDRIIVTDGTSLLGADDKAAIAAIVNAVAYLQAHPEIPHGTIKIGLVPDEEQGLRGAKAFDTERFGADFAYTLDCCGIGELVYENWNAGDAEFVFHGASAHPMSAKGKLKNSLLMAHKFIAMLPGGEAPEYTEGREGYYWVKQMQGNSANTVLKLDVRDFTEQGYQQRMTLLDTLGKSCQALWGEQSVSYHLSDRYSNVFNSLQGENRYPIELALAAYETLGITPKPIPMRGGYDGAVLSQKGLPCPNLFTGAHNFHSIYEYLPVSSLEAASAVVIEIIKLTHARFSR
;
A
#
# COMPACT_ATOMS: atom_id res chain seq x y z
N MET A 1 2.94 -11.05 26.06
CA MET A 1 3.37 -11.82 24.86
C MET A 1 4.50 -11.05 24.21
N HIS A 2 5.57 -11.71 23.80
CA HIS A 2 6.67 -11.04 23.05
C HIS A 2 6.23 -10.70 21.63
N ILE A 3 6.74 -9.60 21.05
CA ILE A 3 6.34 -9.16 19.71
C ILE A 3 6.60 -10.22 18.63
N VAL A 4 7.68 -10.98 18.74
CA VAL A 4 8.02 -12.09 17.82
C VAL A 4 6.96 -13.19 17.89
N ASP A 5 6.56 -13.61 19.12
CA ASP A 5 5.54 -14.66 19.28
C ASP A 5 4.20 -14.23 18.72
N ARG A 6 3.86 -12.93 18.86
CA ARG A 6 2.66 -12.34 18.28
C ARG A 6 2.72 -12.41 16.75
N PHE A 7 3.81 -11.95 16.16
CA PHE A 7 4.01 -11.98 14.72
C PHE A 7 3.93 -13.41 14.16
N LEU A 8 4.66 -14.37 14.75
CA LEU A 8 4.59 -15.78 14.35
C LEU A 8 3.17 -16.35 14.46
N GLY A 9 2.42 -15.97 15.50
CA GLY A 9 1.03 -16.36 15.66
C GLY A 9 0.09 -15.78 14.60
N TYR A 10 0.42 -14.65 13.98
CA TYR A 10 -0.33 -14.04 12.88
C TYR A 10 0.06 -14.68 11.52
N THR A 11 1.35 -14.93 11.30
CA THR A 11 1.81 -15.56 10.05
C THR A 11 1.30 -16.98 9.88
N ALA A 12 1.00 -17.69 10.96
CA ALA A 12 0.40 -19.02 10.92
C ALA A 12 -1.04 -19.04 10.35
N ILE A 13 -1.69 -17.88 10.19
CA ILE A 13 -3.02 -17.77 9.56
C ILE A 13 -2.81 -17.40 8.10
N ASN A 14 -3.26 -18.27 7.19
CA ASN A 14 -3.20 -18.00 5.76
C ASN A 14 -4.27 -16.94 5.40
N THR A 15 -3.83 -15.74 5.03
CA THR A 15 -4.67 -14.60 4.66
C THR A 15 -4.48 -14.19 3.20
N THR A 16 -3.92 -15.08 2.37
CA THR A 16 -3.67 -14.79 0.96
C THR A 16 -4.93 -14.25 0.28
N THR A 17 -4.78 -13.11 -0.39
CA THR A 17 -5.88 -12.48 -1.14
C THR A 17 -6.38 -13.40 -2.27
N ASN A 18 -7.69 -13.43 -2.51
CA ASN A 18 -8.29 -14.21 -3.60
C ASN A 18 -8.81 -13.27 -4.69
N ARG A 19 -8.04 -13.17 -5.78
CA ARG A 19 -8.34 -12.24 -6.89
C ARG A 19 -9.68 -12.53 -7.56
N GLU A 20 -10.08 -13.78 -7.68
CA GLU A 20 -11.35 -14.17 -8.31
C GLU A 20 -12.54 -13.79 -7.41
N ALA A 21 -12.48 -14.13 -6.13
CA ALA A 21 -13.52 -13.76 -5.16
C ALA A 21 -13.64 -12.24 -5.04
N GLY A 22 -12.51 -11.53 -5.00
CA GLY A 22 -12.49 -10.08 -4.98
C GLY A 22 -13.11 -9.44 -6.23
N ALA A 23 -12.78 -9.96 -7.42
CA ALA A 23 -13.39 -9.51 -8.67
C ALA A 23 -14.91 -9.79 -8.72
N ALA A 24 -15.38 -10.83 -8.03
CA ALA A 24 -16.81 -11.13 -7.84
C ALA A 24 -17.49 -10.25 -6.77
N GLY A 25 -16.77 -9.32 -6.14
CA GLY A 25 -17.31 -8.40 -5.14
C GLY A 25 -17.29 -8.92 -3.71
N VAL A 26 -16.70 -10.10 -3.45
CA VAL A 26 -16.58 -10.67 -2.09
C VAL A 26 -15.53 -9.88 -1.29
N MET A 27 -15.86 -9.49 -0.06
CA MET A 27 -14.93 -8.84 0.88
C MET A 27 -15.21 -9.32 2.32
N PRO A 28 -14.21 -9.84 3.05
CA PRO A 28 -12.83 -10.05 2.58
C PRO A 28 -12.79 -11.13 1.48
N SER A 29 -11.82 -11.04 0.58
CA SER A 29 -11.70 -11.96 -0.55
C SER A 29 -11.31 -13.39 -0.13
N SER A 30 -10.70 -13.53 1.05
CA SER A 30 -10.38 -14.83 1.64
C SER A 30 -10.82 -14.91 3.11
N PRO A 31 -11.25 -16.09 3.58
CA PRO A 31 -11.77 -16.25 4.95
C PRO A 31 -10.69 -16.06 6.03
N GLY A 32 -9.42 -16.30 5.72
CA GLY A 32 -8.32 -16.15 6.66
C GLY A 32 -8.15 -14.72 7.17
N GLN A 33 -8.48 -13.72 6.37
CA GLN A 33 -8.45 -12.32 6.78
C GLN A 33 -9.43 -12.06 7.94
N ARG A 34 -10.64 -12.66 7.89
CA ARG A 34 -11.59 -12.58 8.99
C ARG A 34 -11.07 -13.30 10.24
N VAL A 35 -10.46 -14.47 10.09
CA VAL A 35 -9.87 -15.22 11.20
C VAL A 35 -8.75 -14.40 11.88
N LEU A 36 -7.91 -13.72 11.09
CA LEU A 36 -6.88 -12.84 11.64
C LEU A 36 -7.48 -11.63 12.35
N ALA A 37 -8.49 -10.98 11.76
CA ALA A 37 -9.18 -9.85 12.38
C ALA A 37 -9.80 -10.24 13.73
N ASP A 38 -10.50 -11.38 13.81
CA ASP A 38 -11.11 -11.88 15.03
C ASP A 38 -10.05 -12.18 16.11
N LYS A 39 -8.92 -12.80 15.74
CA LYS A 39 -7.78 -13.05 16.65
C LYS A 39 -7.19 -11.75 17.21
N VAL A 40 -6.97 -10.76 16.38
CA VAL A 40 -6.45 -9.45 16.81
C VAL A 40 -7.48 -8.73 17.68
N ALA A 41 -8.77 -8.81 17.35
CA ALA A 41 -9.84 -8.25 18.15
C ALA A 41 -9.83 -8.82 19.58
N GLU A 42 -9.70 -10.14 19.74
CA GLU A 42 -9.60 -10.79 21.06
C GLU A 42 -8.40 -10.24 21.86
N GLU A 43 -7.24 -10.06 21.25
CA GLU A 43 -6.07 -9.49 21.91
C GLU A 43 -6.29 -8.04 22.33
N LEU A 44 -6.87 -7.21 21.46
CA LEU A 44 -7.14 -5.79 21.75
C LEU A 44 -8.21 -5.61 22.83
N ILE A 45 -9.25 -6.47 22.84
CA ILE A 45 -10.25 -6.50 23.91
C ILE A 45 -9.57 -6.87 25.25
N ALA A 46 -8.71 -7.89 25.25
CA ALA A 46 -7.97 -8.27 26.46
C ALA A 46 -7.03 -7.17 26.97
N LEU A 47 -6.57 -6.28 26.09
CA LEU A 47 -5.83 -5.07 26.42
C LEU A 47 -6.71 -3.89 26.82
N GLY A 48 -8.03 -4.05 26.89
CA GLY A 48 -8.98 -3.03 27.38
C GLY A 48 -9.47 -2.03 26.32
N LEU A 49 -9.28 -2.30 25.02
CA LEU A 49 -9.81 -1.47 23.96
C LEU A 49 -11.28 -1.78 23.66
N THR A 50 -11.99 -0.78 23.17
CA THR A 50 -13.30 -0.99 22.52
C THR A 50 -13.03 -1.39 21.07
N VAL A 51 -13.52 -2.56 20.66
CA VAL A 51 -13.24 -3.14 19.32
C VAL A 51 -14.54 -3.45 18.60
N GLU A 52 -14.58 -3.16 17.31
CA GLU A 52 -15.64 -3.55 16.37
C GLU A 52 -15.02 -4.25 15.17
N VAL A 53 -15.57 -5.40 14.76
CA VAL A 53 -15.21 -6.10 13.52
C VAL A 53 -16.45 -6.20 12.65
N ALA A 54 -16.43 -5.50 11.52
CA ALA A 54 -17.54 -5.50 10.57
C ALA A 54 -17.60 -6.80 9.75
N ASP A 55 -18.74 -7.05 9.08
CA ASP A 55 -18.93 -8.27 8.26
C ASP A 55 -17.88 -8.43 7.15
N ASN A 56 -17.38 -7.34 6.63
CA ASN A 56 -16.30 -7.29 5.63
C ASN A 56 -14.89 -7.40 6.23
N ALA A 57 -14.77 -7.80 7.50
CA ALA A 57 -13.52 -7.93 8.26
C ALA A 57 -12.77 -6.61 8.54
N ILE A 58 -13.32 -5.45 8.24
CA ILE A 58 -12.74 -4.19 8.74
C ILE A 58 -12.82 -4.19 10.26
N LEU A 59 -11.66 -4.08 10.91
CA LEU A 59 -11.56 -3.95 12.35
C LEU A 59 -11.26 -2.49 12.70
N THR A 60 -12.01 -1.96 13.68
CA THR A 60 -11.69 -0.69 14.32
C THR A 60 -11.56 -0.89 15.83
N ALA A 61 -10.56 -0.28 16.44
CA ALA A 61 -10.38 -0.31 17.88
C ALA A 61 -10.02 1.07 18.42
N THR A 62 -10.41 1.32 19.67
CA THR A 62 -10.18 2.60 20.35
C THR A 62 -9.62 2.36 21.75
N LEU A 63 -8.45 2.94 22.01
CA LEU A 63 -7.90 3.12 23.34
C LEU A 63 -8.22 4.56 23.80
N PRO A 64 -9.02 4.76 24.85
CA PRO A 64 -9.36 6.10 25.34
C PRO A 64 -8.12 6.84 25.83
N ALA A 65 -8.15 8.18 25.76
CA ALA A 65 -7.13 9.02 26.37
C ALA A 65 -7.01 8.71 27.89
N ASN A 66 -5.77 8.71 28.40
CA ASN A 66 -5.49 8.57 29.83
C ASN A 66 -5.23 9.92 30.53
N VAL A 67 -5.30 11.02 29.79
CA VAL A 67 -5.19 12.40 30.29
C VAL A 67 -6.39 13.22 29.86
N ALA A 68 -6.67 14.28 30.62
CA ALA A 68 -7.66 15.28 30.25
C ALA A 68 -7.08 16.28 29.22
N GLY A 69 -7.93 16.82 28.36
CA GLY A 69 -7.59 17.84 27.38
C GLY A 69 -8.10 17.47 25.98
N ASP A 70 -8.08 18.46 25.09
CA ASP A 70 -8.45 18.31 23.69
C ASP A 70 -7.20 17.98 22.87
N LEU A 71 -6.84 16.70 22.87
CA LEU A 71 -5.69 16.19 22.13
C LEU A 71 -6.15 15.54 20.81
N PRO A 72 -5.39 15.71 19.73
CA PRO A 72 -5.75 15.03 18.48
C PRO A 72 -5.71 13.53 18.64
N THR A 73 -6.71 12.88 18.02
CA THR A 73 -6.81 11.42 17.93
C THR A 73 -5.89 10.91 16.85
N VAL A 74 -4.88 10.14 17.23
CA VAL A 74 -3.98 9.46 16.30
C VAL A 74 -4.47 8.07 15.97
N ALA A 75 -4.34 7.65 14.71
CA ALA A 75 -4.67 6.28 14.31
C ALA A 75 -3.48 5.57 13.63
N PHE A 76 -3.48 4.24 13.73
CA PHE A 76 -2.52 3.37 13.05
C PHE A 76 -3.27 2.31 12.26
N PHE A 77 -2.83 2.10 11.03
CA PHE A 77 -3.44 1.17 10.09
C PHE A 77 -2.47 0.10 9.62
N ALA A 78 -3.01 -1.07 9.35
CA ALA A 78 -2.35 -2.18 8.68
C ALA A 78 -3.38 -2.96 7.86
N HIS A 79 -2.91 -3.73 6.86
CA HIS A 79 -3.81 -4.59 6.13
C HIS A 79 -3.75 -6.05 6.60
N LEU A 80 -4.84 -6.79 6.36
CA LEU A 80 -5.05 -8.15 6.84
C LEU A 80 -4.56 -9.21 5.86
N ASP A 81 -4.64 -8.92 4.57
CA ASP A 81 -4.29 -9.86 3.52
C ASP A 81 -2.78 -9.92 3.28
N THR A 82 -2.39 -10.95 2.57
CA THR A 82 -1.08 -11.09 1.96
C THR A 82 -1.25 -11.24 0.46
N SER A 83 -0.22 -10.90 -0.29
CA SER A 83 -0.19 -10.97 -1.74
C SER A 83 -0.49 -12.37 -2.28
N ALA A 84 -0.99 -12.45 -3.52
CA ALA A 84 -1.42 -13.68 -4.18
C ALA A 84 -0.30 -14.38 -4.97
N GLU A 85 0.94 -13.91 -4.90
CA GLU A 85 2.08 -14.50 -5.62
C GLU A 85 2.40 -15.91 -5.15
N HIS A 86 2.22 -16.18 -3.84
CA HIS A 86 2.40 -17.49 -3.22
C HIS A 86 1.26 -17.76 -2.24
N THR A 87 0.63 -18.93 -2.34
CA THR A 87 -0.60 -19.26 -1.62
C THR A 87 -0.46 -20.39 -0.60
N ASN A 88 0.75 -20.93 -0.42
CA ASN A 88 1.00 -21.98 0.56
C ASN A 88 0.97 -21.42 1.99
N ASP A 89 0.73 -22.30 2.96
CA ASP A 89 0.82 -21.96 4.36
C ASP A 89 2.26 -21.55 4.75
N THR A 90 2.37 -20.54 5.60
CA THR A 90 3.65 -20.00 6.03
C THR A 90 4.29 -20.88 7.10
N HIS A 91 5.53 -21.29 6.84
CA HIS A 91 6.38 -22.00 7.80
C HIS A 91 7.52 -21.07 8.27
N ALA A 92 7.18 -20.16 9.18
CA ALA A 92 8.13 -19.16 9.67
C ALA A 92 9.21 -19.78 10.56
N GLN A 93 10.45 -19.32 10.39
CA GLN A 93 11.64 -19.73 11.14
C GLN A 93 12.34 -18.51 11.71
N VAL A 94 12.90 -18.61 12.90
CA VAL A 94 13.73 -17.57 13.52
C VAL A 94 15.17 -18.03 13.53
N VAL A 95 16.03 -17.34 12.80
CA VAL A 95 17.43 -17.69 12.59
C VAL A 95 18.34 -16.68 13.29
N ALA A 96 19.29 -17.14 14.11
CA ALA A 96 20.40 -16.29 14.58
C ALA A 96 21.32 -16.02 13.38
N TYR A 97 21.51 -14.76 13.03
CA TYR A 97 22.24 -14.39 11.82
C TYR A 97 23.66 -13.91 12.13
N GLU A 98 24.63 -14.75 11.80
CA GLU A 98 26.06 -14.48 12.01
C GLU A 98 26.75 -13.96 10.72
N GLY A 99 25.98 -13.75 9.65
CA GLY A 99 26.46 -13.34 8.33
C GLY A 99 26.42 -14.43 7.26
N GLY A 100 26.58 -14.03 6.00
CA GLY A 100 26.53 -14.94 4.85
C GLY A 100 25.12 -15.27 4.39
N ASP A 101 24.97 -16.40 3.72
CA ASP A 101 23.68 -16.88 3.18
C ASP A 101 22.85 -17.58 4.25
N ILE A 102 21.52 -17.49 4.15
CA ILE A 102 20.59 -18.22 5.01
C ILE A 102 19.94 -19.35 4.19
N CYS A 103 20.18 -20.60 4.59
CA CYS A 103 19.48 -21.75 4.01
C CYS A 103 18.03 -21.77 4.51
N LEU A 104 17.06 -21.50 3.61
CA LEU A 104 15.63 -21.54 3.93
C LEU A 104 15.11 -22.96 3.93
N ASN A 105 15.53 -23.76 2.92
CA ASN A 105 15.11 -25.14 2.74
C ASN A 105 16.22 -25.96 2.08
N ALA A 106 16.79 -26.88 2.82
CA ALA A 106 17.88 -27.70 2.34
C ALA A 106 17.43 -28.73 1.27
N ASP A 107 16.24 -29.30 1.44
CA ASP A 107 15.69 -30.33 0.54
C ASP A 107 15.33 -29.72 -0.83
N LEU A 108 14.79 -28.50 -0.85
CA LEU A 108 14.44 -27.77 -2.06
C LEU A 108 15.58 -26.89 -2.57
N GLN A 109 16.71 -26.85 -1.88
CA GLN A 109 17.88 -26.02 -2.20
C GLN A 109 17.56 -24.52 -2.31
N ILE A 110 16.62 -24.02 -1.47
CA ILE A 110 16.24 -22.62 -1.43
C ILE A 110 17.13 -21.90 -0.41
N THR A 111 17.80 -20.84 -0.86
CA THR A 111 18.76 -20.08 -0.04
C THR A 111 18.58 -18.59 -0.27
N LEU A 112 18.41 -17.83 0.82
CA LEU A 112 18.45 -16.37 0.82
C LEU A 112 19.93 -15.95 0.74
N ARG A 113 20.37 -15.47 -0.42
CA ARG A 113 21.78 -15.22 -0.72
C ARG A 113 22.17 -13.78 -0.41
N LEU A 114 23.21 -13.59 0.36
CA LEU A 114 23.76 -12.26 0.64
C LEU A 114 24.19 -11.51 -0.65
N SER A 115 24.65 -12.25 -1.68
CA SER A 115 25.01 -11.65 -2.97
C SER A 115 23.84 -11.10 -3.77
N GLU A 116 22.63 -11.61 -3.54
CA GLU A 116 21.39 -11.18 -4.18
C GLU A 116 20.68 -10.11 -3.35
N PHE A 117 20.83 -10.18 -2.03
CA PHE A 117 20.17 -9.28 -1.06
C PHE A 117 21.22 -8.70 -0.08
N PRO A 118 22.03 -7.75 -0.54
CA PRO A 118 23.18 -7.22 0.21
C PRO A 118 22.78 -6.49 1.51
N GLU A 119 21.53 -6.02 1.63
CA GLU A 119 20.99 -5.37 2.82
C GLU A 119 21.00 -6.31 4.04
N LEU A 120 21.00 -7.62 3.81
CA LEU A 120 21.08 -8.64 4.86
C LEU A 120 22.33 -8.44 5.74
N ALA A 121 23.43 -7.93 5.18
CA ALA A 121 24.66 -7.64 5.92
C ALA A 121 24.47 -6.62 7.06
N ASN A 122 23.46 -5.79 7.02
CA ASN A 122 23.18 -4.80 8.06
C ASN A 122 22.67 -5.43 9.37
N TYR A 123 22.31 -6.70 9.35
CA TYR A 123 21.66 -7.41 10.45
C TYR A 123 22.54 -8.53 11.07
N ILE A 124 23.85 -8.52 10.82
CA ILE A 124 24.78 -9.45 11.46
C ILE A 124 24.72 -9.28 12.98
N GLY A 125 24.49 -10.38 13.70
CA GLY A 125 24.32 -10.41 15.16
C GLY A 125 22.84 -10.30 15.61
N ASP A 126 21.90 -10.12 14.68
CA ASP A 126 20.46 -10.11 14.95
C ASP A 126 19.84 -11.51 14.77
N ARG A 127 18.57 -11.62 15.12
CA ARG A 127 17.70 -12.73 14.74
C ARG A 127 16.86 -12.29 13.54
N ILE A 128 16.77 -13.14 12.54
CA ILE A 128 15.98 -12.87 11.34
C ILE A 128 14.86 -13.88 11.23
N ILE A 129 13.64 -13.39 11.00
CA ILE A 129 12.48 -14.22 10.73
C ILE A 129 12.38 -14.40 9.22
N VAL A 130 12.34 -15.65 8.78
CA VAL A 130 12.26 -16.07 7.37
C VAL A 130 11.20 -17.16 7.20
N THR A 131 10.86 -17.51 5.97
CA THR A 131 10.06 -18.71 5.66
C THR A 131 10.96 -19.89 5.28
N ASP A 132 10.36 -21.04 5.01
CA ASP A 132 11.05 -22.18 4.40
C ASP A 132 11.18 -22.04 2.85
N GLY A 133 10.84 -20.89 2.29
CA GLY A 133 10.92 -20.63 0.86
C GLY A 133 9.78 -21.26 0.02
N THR A 134 8.76 -21.85 0.65
CA THR A 134 7.58 -22.39 -0.08
C THR A 134 6.39 -21.44 -0.07
N SER A 135 6.44 -20.37 0.73
CA SER A 135 5.41 -19.34 0.86
C SER A 135 6.03 -17.96 1.07
N LEU A 136 5.20 -16.92 1.08
CA LEU A 136 5.56 -15.63 1.65
C LEU A 136 5.73 -15.77 3.17
N LEU A 137 6.51 -14.89 3.79
CA LEU A 137 6.52 -14.74 5.26
C LEU A 137 5.24 -14.05 5.74
N GLY A 138 4.74 -13.10 4.95
CA GLY A 138 3.58 -12.28 5.29
C GLY A 138 3.92 -11.19 6.30
N ALA A 139 5.17 -10.72 6.33
CA ALA A 139 5.56 -9.54 7.07
C ALA A 139 4.85 -8.29 6.53
N ASP A 140 4.59 -8.27 5.27
CA ASP A 140 3.66 -7.42 4.55
C ASP A 140 2.24 -8.04 4.64
N ASP A 141 1.32 -7.63 5.58
CA ASP A 141 1.53 -6.51 6.51
C ASP A 141 1.31 -6.95 7.99
N LYS A 142 1.48 -8.24 8.30
CA LYS A 142 1.31 -8.77 9.67
C LYS A 142 2.37 -8.26 10.64
N ALA A 143 3.53 -7.77 10.13
CA ALA A 143 4.53 -7.11 10.97
C ALA A 143 3.97 -5.79 11.53
N ALA A 144 3.25 -5.01 10.74
CA ALA A 144 2.56 -3.81 11.21
C ALA A 144 1.53 -4.13 12.27
N ILE A 145 0.68 -5.14 12.03
CA ILE A 145 -0.31 -5.56 13.03
C ILE A 145 0.38 -5.90 14.35
N ALA A 146 1.47 -6.68 14.29
CA ALA A 146 2.23 -7.06 15.49
C ALA A 146 2.86 -5.84 16.19
N ALA A 147 3.43 -4.90 15.42
CA ALA A 147 4.03 -3.68 15.96
C ALA A 147 3.01 -2.78 16.65
N ILE A 148 1.84 -2.57 16.04
CA ILE A 148 0.74 -1.75 16.57
C ILE A 148 0.19 -2.37 17.86
N VAL A 149 -0.16 -3.67 17.86
CA VAL A 149 -0.70 -4.36 19.03
C VAL A 149 0.33 -4.40 20.15
N ASN A 150 1.63 -4.56 19.83
CA ASN A 150 2.70 -4.51 20.82
C ASN A 150 2.86 -3.13 21.45
N ALA A 151 2.73 -2.06 20.67
CA ALA A 151 2.78 -0.69 21.17
C ALA A 151 1.63 -0.41 22.15
N VAL A 152 0.41 -0.86 21.82
CA VAL A 152 -0.74 -0.77 22.73
C VAL A 152 -0.52 -1.56 24.02
N ALA A 153 -0.01 -2.80 23.90
CA ALA A 153 0.30 -3.61 25.07
C ALA A 153 1.34 -2.94 25.98
N TYR A 154 2.33 -2.27 25.39
CA TYR A 154 3.32 -1.49 26.11
C TYR A 154 2.68 -0.31 26.87
N LEU A 155 1.83 0.47 26.19
CA LEU A 155 1.14 1.61 26.82
C LEU A 155 0.24 1.17 27.97
N GLN A 156 -0.46 0.04 27.84
CA GLN A 156 -1.29 -0.51 28.90
C GLN A 156 -0.48 -1.02 30.10
N ALA A 157 0.76 -1.47 29.86
CA ALA A 157 1.69 -1.82 30.93
C ALA A 157 2.36 -0.60 31.58
N HIS A 158 2.30 0.57 30.93
CA HIS A 158 2.92 1.83 31.35
C HIS A 158 1.90 2.98 31.39
N PRO A 159 0.89 2.92 32.28
CA PRO A 159 -0.17 3.92 32.36
C PRO A 159 0.33 5.33 32.73
N GLU A 160 1.56 5.46 33.20
CA GLU A 160 2.22 6.74 33.45
C GLU A 160 2.58 7.49 32.16
N ILE A 161 2.57 6.84 30.99
CA ILE A 161 2.81 7.51 29.71
C ILE A 161 1.53 8.22 29.29
N PRO A 162 1.52 9.57 29.24
CA PRO A 162 0.33 10.31 28.89
C PRO A 162 0.06 10.22 27.39
N HIS A 163 -1.21 10.02 27.02
CA HIS A 163 -1.64 9.98 25.62
C HIS A 163 -3.09 10.43 25.42
N GLY A 164 -3.38 10.98 24.25
CA GLY A 164 -4.73 11.21 23.75
C GLY A 164 -5.42 9.91 23.32
N THR A 165 -6.57 10.03 22.67
CA THR A 165 -7.25 8.87 22.09
C THR A 165 -6.41 8.26 20.96
N ILE A 166 -6.26 6.94 21.00
CA ILE A 166 -5.55 6.17 19.98
C ILE A 166 -6.56 5.24 19.30
N LYS A 167 -6.52 5.21 17.97
CA LYS A 167 -7.37 4.33 17.18
C LYS A 167 -6.54 3.38 16.34
N ILE A 168 -7.10 2.22 16.05
CA ILE A 168 -6.50 1.20 15.19
C ILE A 168 -7.51 0.87 14.10
N GLY A 169 -7.07 0.83 12.85
CA GLY A 169 -7.83 0.36 11.71
C GLY A 169 -7.10 -0.81 11.05
N LEU A 170 -7.74 -1.98 10.95
CA LEU A 170 -7.23 -3.05 10.10
C LEU A 170 -8.19 -3.25 8.95
N VAL A 171 -7.66 -3.30 7.74
CA VAL A 171 -8.45 -3.36 6.51
C VAL A 171 -8.12 -4.58 5.67
N PRO A 172 -9.11 -5.21 5.02
CA PRO A 172 -8.89 -6.34 4.14
C PRO A 172 -8.55 -5.90 2.71
N ASP A 173 -7.96 -6.82 1.94
CA ASP A 173 -7.82 -6.73 0.49
C ASP A 173 -7.08 -5.46 -0.01
N GLU A 174 -6.01 -5.07 0.66
CA GLU A 174 -5.08 -4.04 0.18
C GLU A 174 -4.48 -4.46 -1.16
N GLU A 175 -3.97 -5.69 -1.24
CA GLU A 175 -3.25 -6.31 -2.34
C GLU A 175 -4.06 -6.51 -3.62
N GLN A 176 -5.36 -6.22 -3.56
CA GLN A 176 -6.29 -6.20 -4.70
C GLN A 176 -6.81 -4.80 -5.02
N GLY A 177 -5.98 -3.78 -4.84
CA GLY A 177 -6.33 -2.42 -5.22
C GLY A 177 -7.04 -1.66 -4.12
N LEU A 178 -6.58 -1.80 -2.87
CA LEU A 178 -6.95 -0.94 -1.73
C LEU A 178 -8.45 -1.03 -1.39
N ARG A 179 -9.04 -2.23 -1.50
CA ARG A 179 -10.50 -2.40 -1.39
C ARG A 179 -11.01 -2.07 -0.01
N GLY A 180 -10.29 -2.50 1.04
CA GLY A 180 -10.63 -2.22 2.42
C GLY A 180 -10.59 -0.73 2.75
N ALA A 181 -9.51 -0.03 2.38
CA ALA A 181 -9.40 1.41 2.56
C ALA A 181 -10.48 2.19 1.78
N LYS A 182 -10.84 1.74 0.58
CA LYS A 182 -11.94 2.32 -0.21
C LYS A 182 -13.29 2.16 0.49
N ALA A 183 -13.52 1.05 1.17
CA ALA A 183 -14.74 0.78 1.93
C ALA A 183 -14.74 1.39 3.34
N PHE A 184 -13.59 1.83 3.85
CA PHE A 184 -13.43 2.36 5.21
C PHE A 184 -14.14 3.69 5.39
N ASP A 185 -14.88 3.88 6.48
CA ASP A 185 -15.58 5.11 6.82
C ASP A 185 -14.70 5.98 7.75
N THR A 186 -13.97 6.93 7.15
CA THR A 186 -13.05 7.82 7.88
C THR A 186 -13.79 8.83 8.78
N GLU A 187 -15.00 9.27 8.39
CA GLU A 187 -15.80 10.21 9.20
C GLU A 187 -16.30 9.54 10.48
N ARG A 188 -16.91 8.35 10.36
CA ARG A 188 -17.36 7.58 11.51
C ARG A 188 -16.20 7.18 12.40
N PHE A 189 -15.05 6.85 11.81
CA PHE A 189 -13.85 6.50 12.54
C PHE A 189 -13.34 7.65 13.40
N GLY A 190 -13.35 8.88 12.91
CA GLY A 190 -13.10 10.10 13.66
C GLY A 190 -11.71 10.17 14.27
N ALA A 191 -10.67 9.96 13.45
CA ALA A 191 -9.29 10.26 13.79
C ALA A 191 -8.87 11.55 13.09
N ASP A 192 -7.99 12.35 13.71
CA ASP A 192 -7.50 13.61 13.13
C ASP A 192 -6.38 13.37 12.12
N PHE A 193 -5.57 12.35 12.36
CA PHE A 193 -4.52 11.88 11.45
C PHE A 193 -4.19 10.42 11.73
N ALA A 194 -3.51 9.80 10.77
CA ALA A 194 -3.16 8.38 10.87
C ALA A 194 -1.77 8.10 10.29
N TYR A 195 -1.33 6.87 10.48
CA TYR A 195 -0.18 6.25 9.80
C TYR A 195 -0.56 4.84 9.36
N THR A 196 -0.17 4.45 8.16
CA THR A 196 0.02 3.05 7.81
C THR A 196 1.44 2.62 8.18
N LEU A 197 1.69 1.33 8.39
CA LEU A 197 3.02 0.76 8.57
C LEU A 197 3.24 -0.28 7.46
N ASP A 198 3.54 0.17 6.26
CA ASP A 198 3.57 -0.65 5.05
C ASP A 198 4.73 -0.22 4.12
N CYS A 199 5.84 0.26 4.71
CA CYS A 199 7.13 0.43 4.04
C CYS A 199 8.10 -0.66 4.44
N CYS A 200 9.18 -0.83 3.65
CA CYS A 200 10.16 -1.89 3.86
C CYS A 200 11.17 -1.54 4.96
N GLY A 201 12.31 -1.04 4.57
CA GLY A 201 13.49 -0.93 5.41
C GLY A 201 13.39 0.08 6.54
N ILE A 202 14.12 -0.18 7.61
CA ILE A 202 14.19 0.71 8.77
C ILE A 202 14.54 2.15 8.36
N GLY A 203 13.76 3.10 8.88
CA GLY A 203 13.89 4.53 8.61
C GLY A 203 13.16 5.01 7.37
N GLU A 204 12.61 4.14 6.54
CA GLU A 204 11.79 4.55 5.40
C GLU A 204 10.52 5.24 5.86
N LEU A 205 10.19 6.34 5.18
CA LEU A 205 9.00 7.14 5.43
C LEU A 205 8.44 7.61 4.09
N VAL A 206 7.20 7.21 3.79
CA VAL A 206 6.50 7.65 2.59
C VAL A 206 5.41 8.64 2.96
N TYR A 207 5.54 9.85 2.47
CA TYR A 207 4.52 10.90 2.52
C TYR A 207 4.30 11.54 1.14
N GLU A 208 4.78 10.87 0.10
CA GLU A 208 4.65 11.28 -1.29
C GLU A 208 4.55 10.05 -2.17
N ASN A 209 3.48 9.97 -2.96
CA ASN A 209 3.28 8.92 -3.95
C ASN A 209 2.68 9.52 -5.23
N TRP A 210 2.17 8.69 -6.13
CA TRP A 210 1.54 9.14 -7.36
C TRP A 210 0.15 9.76 -7.14
N ASN A 211 -0.21 10.74 -7.99
CA ASN A 211 -1.57 10.86 -8.49
C ASN A 211 -1.72 9.85 -9.62
N ALA A 212 -2.76 9.07 -9.63
CA ALA A 212 -2.92 7.92 -10.50
C ALA A 212 -4.31 7.87 -11.13
N GLY A 213 -4.35 7.60 -12.42
CA GLY A 213 -5.58 7.41 -13.15
C GLY A 213 -5.47 6.33 -14.22
N ASP A 214 -6.63 5.91 -14.69
CA ASP A 214 -6.80 4.96 -15.79
C ASP A 214 -7.47 5.65 -16.97
N ALA A 215 -7.07 5.24 -18.17
CA ALA A 215 -7.73 5.65 -19.40
C ALA A 215 -8.03 4.45 -20.28
N GLU A 216 -9.25 4.33 -20.73
CA GLU A 216 -9.69 3.34 -21.71
C GLU A 216 -10.21 4.03 -22.94
N PHE A 217 -9.67 3.70 -24.09
CA PHE A 217 -10.13 4.16 -25.41
C PHE A 217 -10.59 2.97 -26.24
N VAL A 218 -11.76 3.11 -26.84
CA VAL A 218 -12.31 2.13 -27.78
C VAL A 218 -12.41 2.78 -29.16
N PHE A 219 -11.65 2.24 -30.11
CA PHE A 219 -11.65 2.71 -31.50
C PHE A 219 -12.58 1.84 -32.33
N HIS A 220 -13.60 2.45 -32.93
CA HIS A 220 -14.58 1.79 -33.78
C HIS A 220 -14.24 1.99 -35.24
N GLY A 221 -13.82 0.92 -35.88
CA GLY A 221 -13.48 0.88 -37.29
C GLY A 221 -14.71 0.61 -38.20
N ALA A 222 -14.47 0.58 -39.48
CA ALA A 222 -15.44 0.15 -40.47
C ALA A 222 -14.79 -0.86 -41.40
N SER A 223 -15.29 -2.09 -41.38
CA SER A 223 -14.76 -3.15 -42.25
C SER A 223 -15.21 -2.96 -43.70
N ALA A 224 -14.35 -3.28 -44.64
CA ALA A 224 -14.66 -3.35 -46.05
C ALA A 224 -13.78 -4.41 -46.70
N HIS A 225 -14.31 -5.06 -47.75
CA HIS A 225 -13.50 -6.01 -48.54
C HIS A 225 -12.32 -5.29 -49.21
N PRO A 226 -11.11 -5.85 -49.19
CA PRO A 226 -9.92 -5.20 -49.74
C PRO A 226 -10.09 -4.69 -51.18
N MET A 227 -10.86 -5.42 -51.98
CA MET A 227 -11.14 -5.03 -53.37
C MET A 227 -11.88 -3.68 -53.51
N SER A 228 -12.64 -3.25 -52.49
CA SER A 228 -13.43 -2.01 -52.47
C SER A 228 -13.17 -1.13 -51.25
N ALA A 229 -12.02 -1.31 -50.58
CA ALA A 229 -11.71 -0.70 -49.29
C ALA A 229 -11.38 0.81 -49.37
N LYS A 230 -10.95 1.30 -50.53
CA LYS A 230 -10.56 2.71 -50.68
C LYS A 230 -11.73 3.65 -50.32
N GLY A 231 -11.49 4.51 -49.30
CA GLY A 231 -12.48 5.47 -48.77
C GLY A 231 -13.58 4.86 -47.91
N LYS A 232 -13.58 3.51 -47.67
CA LYS A 232 -14.59 2.79 -46.88
C LYS A 232 -14.01 2.14 -45.63
N LEU A 233 -12.86 1.44 -45.78
CA LEU A 233 -12.21 0.76 -44.67
C LEU A 233 -11.65 1.79 -43.69
N LYS A 234 -12.08 1.72 -42.43
CA LYS A 234 -11.46 2.41 -41.30
C LYS A 234 -10.90 1.33 -40.37
N ASN A 235 -9.59 1.21 -40.32
CA ASN A 235 -8.93 0.19 -39.52
C ASN A 235 -8.66 0.70 -38.10
N SER A 236 -9.40 0.17 -37.11
CA SER A 236 -9.32 0.61 -35.72
C SER A 236 -7.93 0.36 -35.09
N LEU A 237 -7.19 -0.68 -35.51
CA LEU A 237 -5.80 -0.89 -35.06
C LEU A 237 -4.89 0.28 -35.47
N LEU A 238 -5.04 0.77 -36.70
CA LEU A 238 -4.27 1.91 -37.18
C LEU A 238 -4.71 3.23 -36.54
N MET A 239 -5.98 3.34 -36.14
CA MET A 239 -6.47 4.49 -35.36
C MET A 239 -5.83 4.49 -33.97
N ALA A 240 -5.85 3.34 -33.25
CA ALA A 240 -5.19 3.20 -31.96
C ALA A 240 -3.68 3.46 -32.04
N HIS A 241 -3.00 2.94 -33.06
CA HIS A 241 -1.57 3.23 -33.30
C HIS A 241 -1.32 4.74 -33.49
N LYS A 242 -2.14 5.44 -34.27
CA LYS A 242 -2.00 6.88 -34.44
C LYS A 242 -2.24 7.67 -33.16
N PHE A 243 -3.19 7.22 -32.33
CA PHE A 243 -3.41 7.81 -31.01
C PHE A 243 -2.16 7.65 -30.13
N ILE A 244 -1.59 6.46 -30.03
CA ILE A 244 -0.36 6.20 -29.27
C ILE A 244 0.79 7.09 -29.79
N ALA A 245 0.93 7.26 -31.10
CA ALA A 245 1.96 8.10 -31.70
C ALA A 245 1.79 9.62 -31.40
N MET A 246 0.63 10.06 -30.91
CA MET A 246 0.43 11.44 -30.46
C MET A 246 0.76 11.66 -28.98
N LEU A 247 0.99 10.58 -28.22
CA LEU A 247 1.48 10.68 -26.84
C LEU A 247 2.95 11.13 -26.82
N PRO A 248 3.38 11.86 -25.78
CA PRO A 248 4.78 12.24 -25.61
C PRO A 248 5.68 11.00 -25.52
N GLY A 249 6.51 10.75 -26.54
CA GLY A 249 7.27 9.49 -26.67
C GLY A 249 8.34 9.25 -25.60
N GLY A 250 8.80 10.31 -24.91
CA GLY A 250 9.74 10.20 -23.78
C GLY A 250 9.07 10.04 -22.43
N GLU A 251 7.73 10.04 -22.36
CA GLU A 251 6.98 10.01 -21.11
C GLU A 251 6.28 8.65 -20.91
N ALA A 252 7.05 7.58 -21.02
CA ALA A 252 6.64 6.21 -20.73
C ALA A 252 7.48 5.63 -19.58
N PRO A 253 7.01 4.61 -18.86
CA PRO A 253 7.73 4.05 -17.70
C PRO A 253 9.17 3.64 -18.01
N GLU A 254 9.45 3.15 -19.21
CA GLU A 254 10.77 2.73 -19.67
C GLU A 254 11.75 3.90 -19.89
N TYR A 255 11.27 5.14 -19.86
CA TYR A 255 12.08 6.35 -20.09
C TYR A 255 12.03 7.33 -18.90
N THR A 256 11.34 6.98 -17.82
CA THR A 256 11.11 7.87 -16.66
C THR A 256 11.59 7.24 -15.36
N GLU A 257 12.11 8.08 -14.46
CA GLU A 257 12.55 7.67 -13.13
C GLU A 257 12.13 8.67 -12.05
N GLY A 258 12.35 8.33 -10.79
CA GLY A 258 12.09 9.21 -9.64
C GLY A 258 10.65 9.74 -9.64
N ARG A 259 10.50 11.06 -9.75
CA ARG A 259 9.21 11.77 -9.76
C ARG A 259 8.68 12.14 -11.14
N GLU A 260 9.30 11.66 -12.20
CA GLU A 260 8.86 11.93 -13.57
C GLU A 260 7.58 11.18 -13.91
N GLY A 261 6.52 11.90 -14.25
CA GLY A 261 5.22 11.32 -14.62
C GLY A 261 5.24 10.65 -16.00
N TYR A 262 4.26 9.78 -16.26
CA TYR A 262 4.21 8.99 -17.48
C TYR A 262 2.79 8.63 -17.94
N TYR A 263 2.72 8.18 -19.22
CA TYR A 263 1.60 7.44 -19.82
C TYR A 263 2.08 6.02 -20.10
N TRP A 264 1.47 5.03 -19.48
CA TRP A 264 1.81 3.63 -19.71
C TRP A 264 0.72 2.94 -20.52
N VAL A 265 1.05 2.61 -21.77
CA VAL A 265 0.20 1.77 -22.62
C VAL A 265 0.27 0.33 -22.09
N LYS A 266 -0.74 -0.10 -21.32
CA LYS A 266 -0.77 -1.42 -20.68
C LYS A 266 -1.29 -2.51 -21.58
N GLN A 267 -2.24 -2.17 -22.45
CA GLN A 267 -2.91 -3.16 -23.30
C GLN A 267 -3.45 -2.50 -24.57
N MET A 268 -3.24 -3.16 -25.69
CA MET A 268 -3.93 -2.89 -26.93
C MET A 268 -4.44 -4.23 -27.49
N GLN A 269 -5.76 -4.37 -27.62
CA GLN A 269 -6.40 -5.60 -28.08
C GLN A 269 -7.52 -5.30 -29.06
N GLY A 270 -7.54 -5.98 -30.20
CA GLY A 270 -8.61 -5.77 -31.18
C GLY A 270 -8.29 -6.32 -32.56
N ASN A 271 -9.07 -5.84 -33.53
CA ASN A 271 -8.96 -6.17 -34.95
C ASN A 271 -9.31 -4.90 -35.77
N SER A 272 -9.47 -5.01 -37.09
CA SER A 272 -9.78 -3.86 -37.95
C SER A 272 -11.12 -3.18 -37.65
N ALA A 273 -12.07 -3.89 -37.00
CA ALA A 273 -13.41 -3.36 -36.71
C ALA A 273 -13.48 -2.69 -35.33
N ASN A 274 -12.78 -3.22 -34.34
CA ASN A 274 -12.80 -2.68 -32.97
C ASN A 274 -11.48 -2.91 -32.25
N THR A 275 -10.94 -1.89 -31.60
CA THR A 275 -9.70 -1.97 -30.81
C THR A 275 -9.85 -1.25 -29.50
N VAL A 276 -9.52 -1.94 -28.40
CA VAL A 276 -9.47 -1.38 -27.05
C VAL A 276 -8.02 -1.09 -26.68
N LEU A 277 -7.79 0.10 -26.16
CA LEU A 277 -6.50 0.58 -25.66
C LEU A 277 -6.67 0.98 -24.19
N LYS A 278 -5.83 0.43 -23.30
CA LYS A 278 -5.83 0.78 -21.88
C LYS A 278 -4.49 1.39 -21.49
N LEU A 279 -4.57 2.50 -20.75
CA LEU A 279 -3.41 3.22 -20.25
C LEU A 279 -3.53 3.45 -18.75
N ASP A 280 -2.38 3.44 -18.05
CA ASP A 280 -2.20 4.08 -16.76
C ASP A 280 -1.56 5.45 -16.95
N VAL A 281 -1.99 6.40 -16.11
CA VAL A 281 -1.44 7.76 -16.04
C VAL A 281 -0.93 8.01 -14.64
N ARG A 282 0.29 8.51 -14.52
CA ARG A 282 0.92 8.81 -13.24
C ARG A 282 1.63 10.15 -13.27
N ASP A 283 1.52 10.91 -12.17
CA ASP A 283 2.37 12.07 -11.91
C ASP A 283 2.44 12.32 -10.40
N PHE A 284 3.57 12.77 -9.89
CA PHE A 284 3.69 13.14 -8.47
C PHE A 284 2.99 14.45 -8.15
N THR A 285 2.96 15.38 -9.09
CA THR A 285 2.29 16.67 -8.89
C THR A 285 0.83 16.60 -9.35
N GLU A 286 -0.06 17.21 -8.58
CA GLU A 286 -1.47 17.35 -8.97
C GLU A 286 -1.60 18.09 -10.32
N GLN A 287 -0.82 19.16 -10.49
CA GLN A 287 -0.84 19.93 -11.73
C GLN A 287 -0.40 19.09 -12.93
N GLY A 288 0.70 18.33 -12.81
CA GLY A 288 1.20 17.47 -13.88
C GLY A 288 0.20 16.38 -14.23
N TYR A 289 -0.43 15.77 -13.22
CA TYR A 289 -1.46 14.77 -13.39
C TYR A 289 -2.67 15.32 -14.18
N GLN A 290 -3.20 16.49 -13.78
CA GLN A 290 -4.31 17.12 -14.44
C GLN A 290 -3.98 17.53 -15.89
N GLN A 291 -2.75 17.97 -16.15
CA GLN A 291 -2.29 18.25 -17.52
C GLN A 291 -2.27 16.98 -18.38
N ARG A 292 -1.86 15.85 -17.82
CA ARG A 292 -1.85 14.53 -18.50
C ARG A 292 -3.26 14.06 -18.83
N MET A 293 -4.17 14.13 -17.88
CA MET A 293 -5.57 13.75 -18.08
C MET A 293 -6.25 14.67 -19.11
N THR A 294 -5.97 15.97 -19.07
CA THR A 294 -6.45 16.95 -20.05
C THR A 294 -5.93 16.67 -21.46
N LEU A 295 -4.65 16.25 -21.59
CA LEU A 295 -4.09 15.86 -22.87
C LEU A 295 -4.84 14.65 -23.46
N LEU A 296 -5.10 13.62 -22.67
CA LEU A 296 -5.84 12.43 -23.11
C LEU A 296 -7.27 12.78 -23.57
N ASP A 297 -7.98 13.63 -22.82
CA ASP A 297 -9.29 14.13 -23.22
C ASP A 297 -9.23 14.90 -24.56
N THR A 298 -8.23 15.78 -24.69
CA THR A 298 -8.02 16.55 -25.91
C THR A 298 -7.71 15.66 -27.12
N LEU A 299 -6.86 14.64 -26.93
CA LEU A 299 -6.55 13.67 -27.97
C LEU A 299 -7.79 12.84 -28.36
N GLY A 300 -8.59 12.41 -27.39
CA GLY A 300 -9.86 11.72 -27.63
C GLY A 300 -10.80 12.54 -28.49
N LYS A 301 -11.05 13.80 -28.12
CA LYS A 301 -11.86 14.76 -28.89
C LYS A 301 -11.29 15.03 -30.29
N SER A 302 -9.97 15.13 -30.41
CA SER A 302 -9.29 15.31 -31.70
C SER A 302 -9.49 14.10 -32.61
N CYS A 303 -9.42 12.90 -32.07
CA CYS A 303 -9.70 11.66 -32.81
C CYS A 303 -11.16 11.58 -33.27
N GLN A 304 -12.11 11.98 -32.41
CA GLN A 304 -13.53 12.08 -32.79
C GLN A 304 -13.77 13.10 -33.93
N ALA A 305 -13.13 14.25 -33.85
CA ALA A 305 -13.20 15.26 -34.93
C ALA A 305 -12.57 14.74 -36.22
N LEU A 306 -11.49 13.99 -36.20
CA LEU A 306 -10.76 13.47 -37.36
C LEU A 306 -11.51 12.31 -38.05
N TRP A 307 -12.08 11.38 -37.27
CA TRP A 307 -12.63 10.12 -37.79
C TRP A 307 -14.15 10.02 -37.72
N GLY A 308 -14.80 10.94 -37.01
CA GLY A 308 -16.23 11.01 -36.73
C GLY A 308 -16.52 10.76 -35.25
N GLU A 309 -17.56 11.40 -34.71
CA GLU A 309 -17.89 11.39 -33.29
C GLU A 309 -18.03 9.98 -32.69
N GLN A 310 -18.63 9.05 -33.44
CA GLN A 310 -18.85 7.67 -33.00
C GLN A 310 -17.65 6.74 -33.24
N SER A 311 -16.55 7.25 -33.80
CA SER A 311 -15.37 6.44 -34.13
C SER A 311 -14.47 6.16 -32.95
N VAL A 312 -14.59 6.94 -31.86
CA VAL A 312 -13.80 6.77 -30.62
C VAL A 312 -14.71 7.06 -29.43
N SER A 313 -14.83 6.11 -28.54
CA SER A 313 -15.36 6.31 -27.20
C SER A 313 -14.24 6.13 -26.17
N TYR A 314 -14.27 6.90 -25.09
CA TYR A 314 -13.24 6.79 -24.05
C TYR A 314 -13.79 7.12 -22.69
N HIS A 315 -13.10 6.57 -21.67
CA HIS A 315 -13.38 6.82 -20.27
C HIS A 315 -12.07 7.13 -19.55
N LEU A 316 -12.05 8.21 -18.79
CA LEU A 316 -10.94 8.60 -17.92
C LEU A 316 -11.42 8.52 -16.48
N SER A 317 -10.61 7.95 -15.60
CA SER A 317 -10.97 7.83 -14.18
C SER A 317 -9.77 8.01 -13.27
N ASP A 318 -10.01 8.65 -12.11
CA ASP A 318 -9.03 8.76 -11.06
C ASP A 318 -9.01 7.46 -10.23
N ARG A 319 -7.81 7.03 -9.81
CA ARG A 319 -7.64 5.84 -8.98
C ARG A 319 -7.33 6.21 -7.53
N TYR A 320 -6.35 7.07 -7.33
CA TYR A 320 -5.98 7.68 -6.04
C TYR A 320 -5.14 8.94 -6.28
N SER A 321 -5.07 9.79 -5.24
CA SER A 321 -4.27 11.01 -5.23
C SER A 321 -2.97 10.81 -4.46
N ASN A 322 -1.99 11.67 -4.72
CA ASN A 322 -0.77 11.74 -3.92
C ASN A 322 -1.12 12.11 -2.47
N VAL A 323 -0.66 11.30 -1.53
CA VAL A 323 -0.86 11.54 -0.09
C VAL A 323 -0.34 12.92 0.34
N PHE A 324 0.70 13.42 -0.31
CA PHE A 324 1.25 14.74 -0.05
C PHE A 324 0.25 15.88 -0.25
N ASN A 325 -0.76 15.69 -1.10
CA ASN A 325 -1.81 16.70 -1.30
C ASN A 325 -2.59 17.01 -0.01
N SER A 326 -2.73 16.01 0.88
CA SER A 326 -3.40 16.14 2.19
C SER A 326 -2.47 16.53 3.33
N LEU A 327 -1.15 16.47 3.13
CA LEU A 327 -0.10 16.67 4.14
C LEU A 327 0.60 18.05 3.99
N GLN A 328 -0.13 19.06 3.54
CA GLN A 328 0.39 20.41 3.33
C GLN A 328 -0.15 21.40 4.38
N GLY A 329 0.55 22.52 4.53
CA GLY A 329 0.13 23.58 5.45
C GLY A 329 0.05 23.09 6.90
N GLU A 330 -1.08 23.30 7.54
CA GLU A 330 -1.33 22.90 8.93
C GLU A 330 -1.34 21.38 9.13
N ASN A 331 -1.62 20.61 8.09
CA ASN A 331 -1.63 19.14 8.13
C ASN A 331 -0.23 18.51 7.96
N ARG A 332 0.84 19.26 8.02
CA ARG A 332 2.21 18.73 7.89
C ARG A 332 2.71 18.01 9.14
N TYR A 333 2.11 18.27 10.28
CA TYR A 333 2.58 17.76 11.57
C TYR A 333 2.69 16.21 11.66
N PRO A 334 1.92 15.37 10.97
CA PRO A 334 2.16 13.93 10.99
C PRO A 334 3.55 13.54 10.45
N ILE A 335 4.01 14.22 9.39
CA ILE A 335 5.38 14.01 8.86
C ILE A 335 6.41 14.44 9.91
N GLU A 336 6.21 15.60 10.53
CA GLU A 336 7.13 16.15 11.54
C GLU A 336 7.22 15.25 12.77
N LEU A 337 6.08 14.69 13.23
CA LEU A 337 6.04 13.76 14.35
C LEU A 337 6.79 12.45 14.03
N ALA A 338 6.61 11.89 12.82
CA ALA A 338 7.31 10.68 12.40
C ALA A 338 8.83 10.92 12.34
N LEU A 339 9.27 12.04 11.74
CA LEU A 339 10.69 12.40 11.66
C LEU A 339 11.30 12.61 13.06
N ALA A 340 10.59 13.30 13.96
CA ALA A 340 11.03 13.50 15.34
C ALA A 340 11.09 12.18 16.12
N ALA A 341 10.16 11.24 15.89
CA ALA A 341 10.20 9.92 16.50
C ALA A 341 11.43 9.12 16.04
N TYR A 342 11.74 9.17 14.75
CA TYR A 342 12.95 8.52 14.21
C TYR A 342 14.21 9.12 14.84
N GLU A 343 14.31 10.45 14.91
CA GLU A 343 15.44 11.15 15.53
C GLU A 343 15.61 10.77 17.01
N THR A 344 14.52 10.77 17.78
CA THR A 344 14.53 10.39 19.21
C THR A 344 15.03 8.96 19.41
N LEU A 345 14.69 8.04 18.50
CA LEU A 345 15.10 6.64 18.54
C LEU A 345 16.45 6.36 17.88
N GLY A 346 17.13 7.39 17.37
CA GLY A 346 18.41 7.23 16.66
C GLY A 346 18.29 6.56 15.31
N ILE A 347 17.08 6.56 14.72
CA ILE A 347 16.82 6.00 13.39
C ILE A 347 17.05 7.09 12.35
N THR A 348 17.91 6.83 11.37
CA THR A 348 18.14 7.78 10.27
C THR A 348 16.93 7.80 9.34
N PRO A 349 16.22 8.94 9.19
CA PRO A 349 15.09 9.03 8.27
C PRO A 349 15.52 8.83 6.82
N LYS A 350 14.72 8.08 6.06
CA LYS A 350 14.88 7.83 4.63
C LYS A 350 13.56 8.15 3.92
N PRO A 351 13.21 9.42 3.71
CA PRO A 351 12.02 9.77 2.95
C PRO A 351 12.15 9.26 1.51
N ILE A 352 11.20 8.44 1.08
CA ILE A 352 11.17 7.87 -0.27
C ILE A 352 9.88 8.25 -0.99
N PRO A 353 9.95 8.64 -2.28
CA PRO A 353 8.78 8.80 -3.11
C PRO A 353 8.31 7.40 -3.58
N MET A 354 7.11 6.99 -3.18
CA MET A 354 6.59 5.68 -3.53
C MET A 354 6.01 5.70 -4.95
N ARG A 355 6.47 4.79 -5.81
CA ARG A 355 5.94 4.62 -7.17
C ARG A 355 4.75 3.63 -7.21
N GLY A 356 3.94 3.60 -6.17
CA GLY A 356 2.77 2.75 -6.00
C GLY A 356 1.65 3.43 -5.22
N GLY A 357 0.55 2.69 -5.02
CA GLY A 357 -0.52 3.07 -4.10
C GLY A 357 -0.39 2.25 -2.83
N TYR A 358 -0.95 2.73 -1.76
CA TYR A 358 -1.10 2.06 -0.46
C TYR A 358 -2.34 2.62 0.24
N ASP A 359 -2.83 1.95 1.26
CA ASP A 359 -4.08 2.31 1.94
C ASP A 359 -4.10 3.77 2.44
N GLY A 360 -2.98 4.28 2.94
CA GLY A 360 -2.87 5.65 3.41
C GLY A 360 -3.14 6.70 2.33
N ALA A 361 -2.89 6.42 1.06
CA ALA A 361 -3.23 7.33 -0.04
C ALA A 361 -4.76 7.45 -0.22
N VAL A 362 -5.49 6.34 -0.09
CA VAL A 362 -6.96 6.33 -0.15
C VAL A 362 -7.55 6.99 1.09
N LEU A 363 -7.04 6.68 2.29
CA LEU A 363 -7.49 7.30 3.54
C LEU A 363 -7.26 8.82 3.51
N SER A 364 -6.12 9.27 3.00
CA SER A 364 -5.79 10.69 2.83
C SER A 364 -6.75 11.41 1.88
N GLN A 365 -7.10 10.76 0.76
CA GLN A 365 -8.10 11.29 -0.19
C GLN A 365 -9.49 11.43 0.45
N LYS A 366 -9.79 10.60 1.46
CA LYS A 366 -11.03 10.65 2.26
C LYS A 366 -10.96 11.60 3.46
N GLY A 367 -9.94 12.45 3.52
CA GLY A 367 -9.80 13.48 4.55
C GLY A 367 -9.05 13.06 5.81
N LEU A 368 -8.43 11.89 5.85
CA LEU A 368 -7.61 11.42 6.96
C LEU A 368 -6.12 11.42 6.57
N PRO A 369 -5.33 12.48 6.86
CA PRO A 369 -3.90 12.54 6.52
C PRO A 369 -3.15 11.33 7.05
N CYS A 370 -2.51 10.54 6.15
CA CYS A 370 -1.98 9.23 6.51
C CYS A 370 -0.66 8.91 5.77
N PRO A 371 0.51 9.39 6.26
CA PRO A 371 1.81 8.95 5.77
C PRO A 371 2.08 7.50 6.15
N ASN A 372 3.08 6.88 5.50
CA ASN A 372 3.40 5.46 5.64
C ASN A 372 4.76 5.27 6.32
N LEU A 373 4.80 4.48 7.39
CA LEU A 373 5.98 4.13 8.18
C LEU A 373 6.53 2.77 7.75
N PHE A 374 7.74 2.45 8.16
CA PHE A 374 8.36 1.16 7.90
C PHE A 374 7.86 0.04 8.83
N THR A 375 7.83 -1.18 8.34
CA THR A 375 7.71 -2.42 9.12
C THR A 375 9.08 -2.97 9.50
N GLY A 376 10.08 -2.68 8.70
CA GLY A 376 11.44 -3.18 8.80
C GLY A 376 11.68 -4.51 8.09
N ALA A 377 10.68 -5.02 7.37
CA ALA A 377 10.83 -6.23 6.57
C ALA A 377 11.41 -5.91 5.19
N HIS A 378 11.85 -6.92 4.49
CA HIS A 378 12.46 -6.83 3.17
C HIS A 378 11.90 -7.87 2.21
N ASN A 379 12.03 -7.61 0.90
CA ASN A 379 11.66 -8.51 -0.18
C ASN A 379 10.17 -8.89 -0.18
N PHE A 380 9.29 -7.93 0.02
CA PHE A 380 7.84 -8.12 -0.06
C PHE A 380 7.43 -8.87 -1.34
N HIS A 381 6.37 -9.65 -1.27
CA HIS A 381 5.83 -10.47 -2.38
C HIS A 381 6.79 -11.58 -2.88
N SER A 382 7.80 -11.92 -2.09
CA SER A 382 8.81 -12.94 -2.44
C SER A 382 8.91 -14.05 -1.40
N ILE A 383 9.25 -15.26 -1.84
CA ILE A 383 9.64 -16.37 -0.94
C ILE A 383 10.93 -16.07 -0.16
N TYR A 384 11.65 -15.02 -0.55
CA TYR A 384 12.84 -14.49 0.13
C TYR A 384 12.52 -13.33 1.07
N GLU A 385 11.25 -13.13 1.39
CA GLU A 385 10.81 -12.15 2.38
C GLU A 385 11.44 -12.48 3.76
N TYR A 386 11.98 -11.46 4.42
CA TYR A 386 12.56 -11.60 5.74
C TYR A 386 12.32 -10.39 6.63
N LEU A 387 12.27 -10.62 7.95
CA LEU A 387 12.04 -9.58 8.94
C LEU A 387 13.09 -9.69 10.07
N PRO A 388 14.03 -8.74 10.18
CA PRO A 388 14.90 -8.64 11.34
C PRO A 388 14.11 -8.32 12.61
N VAL A 389 14.41 -9.02 13.70
CA VAL A 389 13.69 -8.83 14.97
C VAL A 389 13.90 -7.43 15.51
N SER A 390 15.11 -6.90 15.44
CA SER A 390 15.38 -5.50 15.84
C SER A 390 14.57 -4.47 15.05
N SER A 391 14.32 -4.71 13.76
CA SER A 391 13.52 -3.83 12.93
C SER A 391 12.04 -3.86 13.30
N LEU A 392 11.49 -5.04 13.60
CA LEU A 392 10.13 -5.19 14.09
C LEU A 392 9.93 -4.47 15.46
N GLU A 393 10.90 -4.63 16.36
CA GLU A 393 10.91 -3.92 17.65
C GLU A 393 11.02 -2.41 17.46
N ALA A 394 11.83 -1.94 16.52
CA ALA A 394 11.95 -0.53 16.17
C ALA A 394 10.65 0.04 15.59
N ALA A 395 9.93 -0.69 14.74
CA ALA A 395 8.62 -0.26 14.22
C ALA A 395 7.61 -0.03 15.35
N SER A 396 7.55 -0.96 16.33
CA SER A 396 6.70 -0.79 17.52
C SER A 396 7.14 0.40 18.39
N ALA A 397 8.45 0.62 18.54
CA ALA A 397 8.97 1.77 19.30
C ALA A 397 8.63 3.10 18.63
N VAL A 398 8.63 3.16 17.29
CA VAL A 398 8.21 4.35 16.53
C VAL A 398 6.73 4.68 16.80
N VAL A 399 5.85 3.70 16.80
CA VAL A 399 4.43 3.90 17.15
C VAL A 399 4.30 4.53 18.54
N ILE A 400 4.99 3.98 19.54
CA ILE A 400 4.98 4.50 20.92
C ILE A 400 5.51 5.94 20.97
N GLU A 401 6.61 6.21 20.29
CA GLU A 401 7.25 7.52 20.32
C GLU A 401 6.38 8.59 19.62
N ILE A 402 5.74 8.27 18.51
CA ILE A 402 4.77 9.16 17.85
C ILE A 402 3.63 9.52 18.81
N ILE A 403 3.09 8.55 19.57
CA ILE A 403 2.03 8.78 20.55
C ILE A 403 2.50 9.75 21.64
N LYS A 404 3.70 9.54 22.19
CA LYS A 404 4.30 10.42 23.22
C LYS A 404 4.54 11.83 22.68
N LEU A 405 5.08 11.96 21.48
CA LEU A 405 5.34 13.25 20.84
C LEU A 405 4.04 13.97 20.45
N THR A 406 2.99 13.24 20.10
CA THR A 406 1.65 13.83 19.89
C THR A 406 1.16 14.49 21.16
N HIS A 407 1.21 13.80 22.30
CA HIS A 407 0.88 14.41 23.59
C HIS A 407 1.75 15.63 23.89
N ALA A 408 3.08 15.52 23.78
CA ALA A 408 4.00 16.59 24.09
C ALA A 408 3.78 17.85 23.23
N ARG A 409 3.38 17.68 21.97
CA ARG A 409 3.11 18.78 21.03
C ARG A 409 1.82 19.53 21.35
N PHE A 410 0.76 18.82 21.70
CA PHE A 410 -0.60 19.35 21.78
C PHE A 410 -1.14 19.52 23.22
N SER A 411 -0.43 19.09 24.25
CA SER A 411 -0.81 19.25 25.67
C SER A 411 -0.56 20.64 26.26
N ARG A 412 -0.31 21.66 25.44
CA ARG A 412 0.04 23.03 25.90
C ARG A 412 -1.18 23.89 26.10
#